data_2732b22772191346835cae4a00e7dd00
#
_entry.id   2732b22772191346835cae4a00e7dd00
#
_cell.length_a   1.000
_cell.length_b   1.000
_cell.length_c   1.000
_cell.angle_alpha   90.00
_cell.angle_beta   90.00
_cell.angle_gamma   90.00
#
_symmetry.space_group_name_H-M   'P 1'
#
loop_
_entity.id
_entity.type
_entity.pdbx_description
1 polymer ?
#
loop_
_entity_poly.entity_id
_entity_poly.type
_entity_poly.pdbx_seq_one_letter_code
_entity_poly.pdbx_strand_id
1 'polypeptide(L)'
;MLIRSLLLALAFASSAHGQDPRLRDGFRREQDGWVYLHLQGSPSEVGFQYGHLAAPEIDDANKAVRIYLLNTTSKDWNFYRDVTAKILWPKVEKEYKEEIQGMAEGMRARGYDFDSTDICAQNAFVELAWYYVPFLTSKKDAKLESQAPLQCSAFVATGSMTADGRPVMAHNAWIDYILGERFNLILDIHPKKGHHILMDAFSGFIDSGSDFAMNSAGIMFTETTIAGFVGFDPNGIPEFDRARKAIQYSDSLDDVKRALEVGNNGAYANTWLMADNKTGEIGELELGLKNVMFKRAKDGYFVGSNFPQNPKMIAEECDPQQWPSKVCIDRHTRWTTLMSENKGKIDLGRAEAFISDHYDEVLGKDGASATTLCGHADLDTRKGIGGLVIPDFDPFGASQGKATTAKLADGMSFWARMGHPCGTPFAAEPFLKAHPEFEWERPVLKDMPTQPWSLFVAK
;
A
#
# COMPACT_ATOMS: atom_id res chain seq x y z
N MET A 1 75.85 -2.27 19.71
CA MET A 1 74.98 -1.51 18.76
C MET A 1 73.53 -1.83 19.08
N LEU A 2 72.87 -0.97 19.85
CA LEU A 2 71.48 -1.11 20.23
C LEU A 2 70.61 -0.35 19.23
N ILE A 3 69.71 -1.05 18.50
CA ILE A 3 68.71 -0.47 17.64
C ILE A 3 67.45 -0.30 18.51
N ARG A 4 67.07 0.99 18.76
CA ARG A 4 65.83 1.35 19.39
C ARG A 4 64.72 1.40 18.34
N SER A 5 63.79 0.47 18.40
CA SER A 5 62.53 0.52 17.60
C SER A 5 61.58 1.55 18.25
N LEU A 6 61.25 2.60 17.51
CA LEU A 6 60.23 3.57 17.84
C LEU A 6 58.87 3.03 17.40
N LEU A 7 58.04 2.62 18.33
CA LEU A 7 56.62 2.33 18.08
C LEU A 7 55.83 3.65 18.03
N LEU A 8 55.41 4.03 16.84
CA LEU A 8 54.47 5.14 16.64
C LEU A 8 53.05 4.61 16.93
N ALA A 9 52.49 4.98 18.10
CA ALA A 9 51.10 4.75 18.43
C ALA A 9 50.24 5.80 17.68
N LEU A 10 49.59 5.39 16.61
CA LEU A 10 48.52 6.16 15.98
C LEU A 10 47.29 6.10 16.91
N ALA A 11 47.03 7.15 17.65
CA ALA A 11 45.78 7.37 18.34
C ALA A 11 44.70 7.69 17.27
N PHE A 12 43.86 6.74 16.96
CA PHE A 12 42.60 6.99 16.31
C PHE A 12 41.73 7.77 17.32
N ALA A 13 41.63 9.07 17.14
CA ALA A 13 40.60 9.85 17.77
C ALA A 13 39.24 9.43 17.14
N SER A 14 38.60 8.46 17.75
CA SER A 14 37.18 8.17 17.54
C SER A 14 36.43 9.41 18.03
N SER A 15 36.05 10.28 17.08
CA SER A 15 35.08 11.33 17.36
C SER A 15 33.78 10.63 17.73
N ALA A 16 33.49 10.54 19.01
CA ALA A 16 32.17 10.19 19.52
C ALA A 16 31.21 11.31 19.11
N HIS A 17 30.73 11.28 17.86
CA HIS A 17 29.51 11.98 17.51
C HIS A 17 28.41 11.27 18.26
N GLY A 18 27.87 11.89 19.31
CA GLY A 18 26.73 11.37 20.04
C GLY A 18 25.61 11.08 19.02
N GLN A 19 24.99 9.92 19.12
CA GLN A 19 23.86 9.56 18.30
C GLN A 19 22.80 10.67 18.39
N ASP A 20 22.21 11.08 17.26
CA ASP A 20 21.16 12.12 17.23
C ASP A 20 20.08 11.77 18.26
N PRO A 21 19.75 12.67 19.21
CA PRO A 21 18.80 12.37 20.28
C PRO A 21 17.41 11.95 19.78
N ARG A 22 17.05 12.32 18.55
CA ARG A 22 15.79 11.90 17.90
C ARG A 22 15.74 10.39 17.63
N LEU A 23 16.88 9.70 17.56
CA LEU A 23 16.95 8.24 17.33
C LEU A 23 16.80 7.41 18.61
N ARG A 24 16.72 8.04 19.79
CA ARG A 24 16.78 7.34 21.08
C ARG A 24 15.74 6.22 21.20
N ASP A 25 14.52 6.49 20.76
CA ASP A 25 13.37 5.62 20.94
C ASP A 25 12.99 4.86 19.66
N GLY A 26 13.68 5.16 18.54
CA GLY A 26 13.48 4.50 17.27
C GLY A 26 14.43 3.32 17.08
N PHE A 27 13.95 2.23 16.48
CA PHE A 27 14.79 1.11 16.09
C PHE A 27 14.27 0.38 14.85
N ARG A 28 15.16 -0.41 14.22
CA ARG A 28 14.92 -1.23 13.05
C ARG A 28 15.22 -2.69 13.36
N ARG A 29 14.44 -3.60 12.78
CA ARG A 29 14.75 -5.04 12.66
C ARG A 29 14.31 -5.55 11.31
N GLU A 30 14.94 -6.63 10.85
CA GLU A 30 14.54 -7.33 9.63
C GLU A 30 13.96 -8.69 9.99
N GLN A 31 12.93 -9.12 9.25
CA GLN A 31 12.30 -10.41 9.45
C GLN A 31 11.62 -10.86 8.14
N ASP A 32 12.08 -11.97 7.56
CA ASP A 32 11.41 -12.66 6.47
C ASP A 32 11.05 -11.74 5.27
N GLY A 33 12.00 -10.92 4.83
CA GLY A 33 11.84 -9.95 3.73
C GLY A 33 11.23 -8.61 4.14
N TRP A 34 10.74 -8.47 5.37
CA TRP A 34 10.21 -7.23 5.90
C TRP A 34 11.25 -6.46 6.72
N VAL A 35 11.15 -5.15 6.69
CA VAL A 35 11.85 -4.22 7.57
C VAL A 35 10.85 -3.62 8.53
N TYR A 36 10.94 -3.99 9.80
CA TYR A 36 10.11 -3.45 10.87
C TYR A 36 10.79 -2.22 11.47
N LEU A 37 10.04 -1.13 11.56
CA LEU A 37 10.46 0.12 12.17
C LEU A 37 9.56 0.44 13.36
N HIS A 38 10.17 0.62 14.53
CA HIS A 38 9.52 1.23 15.67
C HIS A 38 9.88 2.71 15.70
N LEU A 39 8.86 3.58 15.67
CA LEU A 39 8.99 5.03 15.53
C LEU A 39 8.18 5.70 16.64
N GLN A 40 8.79 6.65 17.36
CA GLN A 40 8.12 7.29 18.49
C GLN A 40 8.45 8.78 18.59
N GLY A 41 7.45 9.61 18.91
CA GLY A 41 7.67 11.00 19.25
C GLY A 41 6.73 12.00 18.57
N SER A 42 7.19 13.24 18.44
CA SER A 42 6.55 14.28 17.64
C SER A 42 6.64 13.93 16.15
N PRO A 43 5.81 14.56 15.28
CA PRO A 43 5.86 14.29 13.84
C PRO A 43 7.27 14.40 13.25
N SER A 44 8.03 15.45 13.63
CA SER A 44 9.41 15.62 13.16
C SER A 44 10.36 14.53 13.67
N GLU A 45 10.19 14.01 14.91
CA GLU A 45 11.00 12.92 15.44
C GLU A 45 10.66 11.59 14.76
N VAL A 46 9.36 11.28 14.58
CA VAL A 46 8.89 10.10 13.83
C VAL A 46 9.45 10.12 12.41
N GLY A 47 9.31 11.24 11.71
CA GLY A 47 9.85 11.39 10.36
C GLY A 47 11.36 11.22 10.31
N PHE A 48 12.10 11.85 11.22
CA PHE A 48 13.57 11.73 11.27
C PHE A 48 14.02 10.29 11.50
N GLN A 49 13.39 9.59 12.45
CA GLN A 49 13.67 8.17 12.70
C GLN A 49 13.40 7.33 11.45
N TYR A 50 12.25 7.54 10.81
CA TYR A 50 11.88 6.82 9.59
C TYR A 50 12.91 7.04 8.48
N GLY A 51 13.16 8.31 8.10
CA GLY A 51 14.12 8.65 7.06
C GLY A 51 15.54 8.16 7.36
N HIS A 52 15.97 8.14 8.63
CA HIS A 52 17.28 7.66 9.03
C HIS A 52 17.39 6.13 9.01
N LEU A 53 16.38 5.45 9.55
CA LEU A 53 16.41 3.98 9.72
C LEU A 53 16.12 3.22 8.43
N ALA A 54 15.32 3.79 7.52
CA ALA A 54 14.97 3.19 6.24
C ALA A 54 15.55 3.93 5.02
N ALA A 55 16.61 4.71 5.19
CA ALA A 55 17.20 5.49 4.10
C ALA A 55 17.54 4.66 2.84
N PRO A 56 18.12 3.45 2.93
CA PRO A 56 18.39 2.63 1.75
C PRO A 56 17.12 2.19 1.03
N GLU A 57 16.07 1.81 1.76
CA GLU A 57 14.78 1.37 1.21
C GLU A 57 14.06 2.52 0.51
N ILE A 58 14.05 3.71 1.12
CA ILE A 58 13.43 4.91 0.54
C ILE A 58 14.13 5.32 -0.75
N ASP A 59 15.46 5.29 -0.79
CA ASP A 59 16.23 5.60 -2.00
C ASP A 59 16.00 4.58 -3.12
N ASP A 60 15.98 3.28 -2.79
CA ASP A 60 15.68 2.21 -3.75
C ASP A 60 14.25 2.32 -4.30
N ALA A 61 13.28 2.60 -3.44
CA ALA A 61 11.90 2.83 -3.84
C ALA A 61 11.77 4.05 -4.76
N ASN A 62 12.45 5.15 -4.44
CA ASN A 62 12.44 6.35 -5.28
C ASN A 62 13.02 6.08 -6.67
N LYS A 63 14.11 5.31 -6.76
CA LYS A 63 14.69 4.91 -8.06
C LYS A 63 13.69 4.13 -8.91
N ALA A 64 13.00 3.15 -8.31
CA ALA A 64 11.98 2.36 -9.00
C ALA A 64 10.80 3.22 -9.44
N VAL A 65 10.26 4.07 -8.55
CA VAL A 65 9.19 5.02 -8.86
C VAL A 65 9.55 5.92 -10.03
N ARG A 66 10.76 6.48 -10.04
CA ARG A 66 11.21 7.39 -11.14
C ARG A 66 11.28 6.69 -12.49
N ILE A 67 11.77 5.46 -12.54
CA ILE A 67 11.83 4.64 -13.76
C ILE A 67 10.41 4.30 -14.21
N TYR A 68 9.58 3.83 -13.29
CA TYR A 68 8.17 3.51 -13.54
C TYR A 68 7.41 4.70 -14.13
N LEU A 69 7.47 5.85 -13.46
CA LEU A 69 6.77 7.06 -13.88
C LEU A 69 7.23 7.56 -15.25
N LEU A 70 8.53 7.55 -15.52
CA LEU A 70 9.07 7.96 -16.81
C LEU A 70 8.55 7.07 -17.94
N ASN A 71 8.53 5.75 -17.71
CA ASN A 71 8.08 4.79 -18.72
C ASN A 71 6.55 4.84 -18.94
N THR A 72 5.76 4.89 -17.87
CA THR A 72 4.30 4.79 -17.96
C THR A 72 3.62 6.11 -18.31
N THR A 73 4.16 7.24 -17.88
CA THR A 73 3.53 8.56 -18.07
C THR A 73 4.31 9.50 -18.99
N SER A 74 5.53 9.14 -19.39
CA SER A 74 6.47 10.01 -20.12
C SER A 74 6.77 11.33 -19.39
N LYS A 75 6.66 11.33 -18.05
CA LYS A 75 6.99 12.47 -17.18
C LYS A 75 8.18 12.14 -16.31
N ASP A 76 9.14 13.06 -16.22
CA ASP A 76 10.31 12.91 -15.36
C ASP A 76 9.99 13.27 -13.90
N TRP A 77 10.93 12.99 -13.01
CA TRP A 77 10.78 13.28 -11.58
C TRP A 77 10.61 14.77 -11.27
N ASN A 78 11.20 15.65 -12.06
CA ASN A 78 11.06 17.10 -11.87
C ASN A 78 9.62 17.56 -12.10
N PHE A 79 8.91 16.95 -13.07
CA PHE A 79 7.48 17.20 -13.24
C PHE A 79 6.69 16.87 -11.97
N TYR A 80 6.94 15.71 -11.36
CA TYR A 80 6.24 15.30 -10.13
C TYR A 80 6.57 16.18 -8.94
N ARG A 81 7.83 16.54 -8.76
CA ARG A 81 8.26 17.52 -7.74
C ARG A 81 7.56 18.87 -7.91
N ASP A 82 7.54 19.38 -9.11
CA ASP A 82 6.94 20.68 -9.43
C ASP A 82 5.43 20.72 -9.17
N VAL A 83 4.72 19.65 -9.56
CA VAL A 83 3.28 19.52 -9.31
C VAL A 83 3.01 19.37 -7.82
N THR A 84 3.76 18.52 -7.13
CA THR A 84 3.67 18.34 -5.69
C THR A 84 3.84 19.65 -4.94
N ALA A 85 4.91 20.39 -5.23
CA ALA A 85 5.19 21.67 -4.57
C ALA A 85 4.08 22.71 -4.78
N LYS A 86 3.47 22.74 -5.98
CA LYS A 86 2.46 23.73 -6.35
C LYS A 86 1.04 23.37 -5.93
N ILE A 87 0.67 22.08 -6.00
CA ILE A 87 -0.71 21.62 -5.87
C ILE A 87 -0.96 20.91 -4.55
N LEU A 88 -0.10 19.94 -4.16
CA LEU A 88 -0.37 19.09 -3.01
C LEU A 88 0.23 19.64 -1.71
N TRP A 89 1.51 19.99 -1.72
CA TRP A 89 2.20 20.48 -0.52
C TRP A 89 1.48 21.60 0.23
N PRO A 90 0.87 22.62 -0.41
CA PRO A 90 0.13 23.64 0.32
C PRO A 90 -1.03 23.09 1.18
N LYS A 91 -1.56 21.92 0.82
CA LYS A 91 -2.77 21.30 1.42
C LYS A 91 -2.48 20.19 2.41
N VAL A 92 -1.25 19.65 2.42
CA VAL A 92 -0.80 18.70 3.46
C VAL A 92 -0.95 19.35 4.83
N GLU A 93 -1.50 18.64 5.80
CA GLU A 93 -1.67 19.14 7.16
C GLU A 93 -0.31 19.41 7.83
N LYS A 94 -0.29 20.36 8.78
CA LYS A 94 0.97 20.84 9.37
C LYS A 94 1.78 19.72 10.00
N GLU A 95 1.15 18.81 10.74
CA GLU A 95 1.85 17.71 11.40
C GLU A 95 2.49 16.73 10.42
N TYR A 96 1.84 16.45 9.29
CA TYR A 96 2.41 15.57 8.26
C TYR A 96 3.47 16.28 7.42
N LYS A 97 3.40 17.62 7.27
CA LYS A 97 4.54 18.40 6.76
C LYS A 97 5.76 18.28 7.67
N GLU A 98 5.57 18.36 8.98
CA GLU A 98 6.65 18.22 9.96
C GLU A 98 7.25 16.79 9.93
N GLU A 99 6.43 15.76 9.73
CA GLU A 99 6.88 14.37 9.58
C GLU A 99 7.68 14.18 8.28
N ILE A 100 7.17 14.65 7.14
CA ILE A 100 7.85 14.60 5.83
C ILE A 100 9.16 15.39 5.84
N GLN A 101 9.20 16.55 6.48
CA GLN A 101 10.43 17.32 6.65
C GLN A 101 11.46 16.59 7.52
N GLY A 102 10.99 15.99 8.62
CA GLY A 102 11.82 15.14 9.48
C GLY A 102 12.41 13.95 8.71
N MET A 103 11.60 13.29 7.86
CA MET A 103 12.06 12.17 7.03
C MET A 103 13.18 12.61 6.07
N ALA A 104 13.01 13.74 5.38
CA ALA A 104 14.05 14.29 4.51
C ALA A 104 15.34 14.63 5.29
N GLU A 105 15.22 15.13 6.52
CA GLU A 105 16.39 15.37 7.40
C GLU A 105 17.08 14.05 7.78
N GLY A 106 16.31 13.01 8.12
CA GLY A 106 16.82 11.67 8.42
C GLY A 106 17.59 11.07 7.24
N MET A 107 17.05 11.19 6.03
CA MET A 107 17.70 10.77 4.78
C MET A 107 19.05 11.50 4.58
N ARG A 108 19.07 12.84 4.72
CA ARG A 108 20.30 13.62 4.60
C ARG A 108 21.34 13.29 5.65
N ALA A 109 20.92 12.98 6.87
CA ALA A 109 21.82 12.54 7.94
C ALA A 109 22.52 11.21 7.60
N ARG A 110 21.96 10.42 6.68
CA ARG A 110 22.53 9.18 6.13
C ARG A 110 23.29 9.39 4.82
N GLY A 111 23.40 10.64 4.33
CA GLY A 111 24.11 10.97 3.11
C GLY A 111 23.30 10.86 1.81
N TYR A 112 21.98 10.70 1.91
CA TYR A 112 21.08 10.70 0.75
C TYR A 112 20.55 12.11 0.50
N ASP A 113 20.61 12.56 -0.77
CA ASP A 113 20.19 13.92 -1.16
C ASP A 113 18.69 13.96 -1.47
N PHE A 114 17.89 14.04 -0.39
CA PHE A 114 16.44 14.17 -0.43
C PHE A 114 15.99 15.44 0.27
N ASP A 115 15.05 16.15 -0.32
CA ASP A 115 14.32 17.22 0.36
C ASP A 115 12.86 16.80 0.64
N SER A 116 12.11 17.66 1.32
CA SER A 116 10.70 17.40 1.66
C SER A 116 9.80 17.28 0.43
N THR A 117 10.20 17.89 -0.70
CA THR A 117 9.44 17.78 -1.95
C THR A 117 9.62 16.39 -2.56
N ASP A 118 10.81 15.78 -2.46
CA ASP A 118 11.05 14.41 -2.91
C ASP A 118 10.18 13.42 -2.11
N ILE A 119 10.19 13.53 -0.80
CA ILE A 119 9.39 12.65 0.08
C ILE A 119 7.89 12.85 -0.19
N CYS A 120 7.42 14.09 -0.30
CA CYS A 120 6.01 14.36 -0.58
C CYS A 120 5.60 13.87 -1.98
N ALA A 121 6.45 14.03 -3.00
CA ALA A 121 6.19 13.52 -4.34
C ALA A 121 6.18 11.98 -4.38
N GLN A 122 6.99 11.33 -3.56
CA GLN A 122 6.97 9.87 -3.41
C GLN A 122 5.67 9.41 -2.75
N ASN A 123 5.18 10.07 -1.70
CA ASN A 123 3.87 9.77 -1.11
C ASN A 123 2.71 9.95 -2.10
N ALA A 124 2.83 10.91 -3.00
CA ALA A 124 1.76 11.28 -3.93
C ALA A 124 1.88 10.65 -5.33
N PHE A 125 2.85 9.77 -5.60
CA PHE A 125 3.09 9.33 -6.98
C PHE A 125 1.88 8.62 -7.60
N VAL A 126 1.16 7.83 -6.82
CA VAL A 126 -0.08 7.15 -7.22
C VAL A 126 -1.13 8.18 -7.66
N GLU A 127 -1.41 9.16 -6.80
CA GLU A 127 -2.38 10.22 -7.08
C GLU A 127 -2.00 11.04 -8.33
N LEU A 128 -0.72 11.35 -8.47
CA LEU A 128 -0.24 12.16 -9.57
C LEU A 128 -0.20 11.41 -10.89
N ALA A 129 0.32 10.17 -10.88
CA ALA A 129 0.47 9.39 -12.11
C ALA A 129 -0.88 8.96 -12.70
N TRP A 130 -1.77 8.46 -11.86
CA TRP A 130 -2.98 7.77 -12.32
C TRP A 130 -4.25 8.61 -12.28
N TYR A 131 -4.20 9.78 -11.62
CA TYR A 131 -5.36 10.67 -11.54
C TYR A 131 -5.06 12.08 -12.07
N TYR A 132 -3.97 12.71 -11.63
CA TYR A 132 -3.65 14.07 -12.08
C TYR A 132 -3.15 14.12 -13.52
N VAL A 133 -2.27 13.22 -13.95
CA VAL A 133 -1.78 13.18 -15.35
C VAL A 133 -2.93 12.93 -16.33
N PRO A 134 -3.83 11.94 -16.14
CA PRO A 134 -5.04 11.80 -16.95
C PRO A 134 -5.96 13.03 -16.91
N PHE A 135 -6.15 13.67 -15.75
CA PHE A 135 -6.92 14.91 -15.65
C PHE A 135 -6.35 16.05 -16.50
N LEU A 136 -5.03 16.16 -16.63
CA LEU A 136 -4.41 17.14 -17.52
C LEU A 136 -4.67 16.86 -19.02
N THR A 137 -4.67 15.59 -19.40
CA THR A 137 -4.94 15.16 -20.78
C THR A 137 -6.42 15.32 -21.13
N SER A 138 -7.32 14.97 -20.22
CA SER A 138 -8.76 15.10 -20.40
C SER A 138 -9.24 16.55 -20.63
N LYS A 139 -8.53 17.52 -20.10
CA LYS A 139 -8.81 18.94 -20.39
C LYS A 139 -8.45 19.37 -21.82
N LYS A 140 -7.61 18.60 -22.52
CA LYS A 140 -7.20 18.87 -23.89
C LYS A 140 -7.98 18.07 -24.93
N ASP A 141 -8.30 16.82 -24.63
CA ASP A 141 -8.98 15.88 -25.53
C ASP A 141 -10.15 15.27 -24.74
N ALA A 142 -11.37 15.43 -25.18
CA ALA A 142 -12.61 15.12 -24.47
C ALA A 142 -12.82 13.65 -24.02
N LYS A 143 -11.78 12.83 -23.90
CA LYS A 143 -11.80 11.47 -23.34
C LYS A 143 -10.98 11.37 -22.09
N LEU A 144 -11.65 11.04 -20.98
CA LEU A 144 -11.02 10.61 -19.73
C LEU A 144 -10.67 9.13 -19.90
N GLU A 145 -9.39 8.79 -19.77
CA GLU A 145 -8.94 7.40 -19.68
C GLU A 145 -8.39 7.17 -18.28
N SER A 146 -8.96 6.20 -17.56
CA SER A 146 -8.39 5.74 -16.29
C SER A 146 -7.11 4.96 -16.56
N GLN A 147 -6.10 5.16 -15.73
CA GLN A 147 -4.80 4.46 -15.84
C GLN A 147 -4.38 3.81 -14.52
N ALA A 148 -5.31 3.63 -13.57
CA ALA A 148 -4.96 3.05 -12.27
C ALA A 148 -4.68 1.54 -12.40
N PRO A 149 -3.42 1.09 -12.39
CA PRO A 149 -3.07 -0.31 -12.49
C PRO A 149 -3.15 -1.05 -11.15
N LEU A 150 -3.27 -0.34 -10.01
CA LEU A 150 -3.41 -0.99 -8.71
C LEU A 150 -4.68 -1.83 -8.67
N GLN A 151 -4.50 -3.08 -8.35
CA GLN A 151 -5.57 -4.04 -8.11
C GLN A 151 -5.25 -4.79 -6.83
N CYS A 152 -6.27 -5.04 -6.02
CA CYS A 152 -6.10 -5.71 -4.73
C CYS A 152 -7.21 -6.73 -4.54
N SER A 153 -7.01 -7.68 -3.66
CA SER A 153 -8.08 -8.55 -3.18
C SER A 153 -8.13 -8.47 -1.66
N ALA A 154 -9.31 -8.17 -1.12
CA ALA A 154 -9.48 -7.98 0.31
C ALA A 154 -10.84 -8.48 0.80
N PHE A 155 -10.95 -8.77 2.09
CA PHE A 155 -12.23 -8.96 2.73
C PHE A 155 -12.20 -8.53 4.19
N VAL A 156 -13.38 -8.24 4.72
CA VAL A 156 -13.67 -8.15 6.15
C VAL A 156 -14.94 -8.94 6.45
N ALA A 157 -14.94 -9.76 7.48
CA ALA A 157 -16.07 -10.59 7.89
C ALA A 157 -16.25 -10.58 9.40
N THR A 158 -17.50 -10.74 9.88
CA THR A 158 -17.84 -10.76 11.31
C THR A 158 -19.09 -11.59 11.58
N GLY A 159 -19.42 -11.79 12.85
CA GLY A 159 -20.66 -12.48 13.27
C GLY A 159 -20.74 -13.91 12.80
N SER A 160 -21.84 -14.30 12.19
CA SER A 160 -22.08 -15.67 11.73
C SER A 160 -21.15 -16.17 10.64
N MET A 161 -20.28 -15.32 10.08
CA MET A 161 -19.31 -15.68 9.05
C MET A 161 -18.02 -16.24 9.65
N THR A 162 -17.60 -15.72 10.79
CA THR A 162 -16.30 -16.04 11.40
C THR A 162 -16.43 -17.15 12.47
N ALA A 163 -15.31 -17.82 12.75
CA ALA A 163 -15.29 -18.96 13.66
C ALA A 163 -15.58 -18.57 15.13
N ASP A 164 -15.23 -17.36 15.54
CA ASP A 164 -15.43 -16.85 16.90
C ASP A 164 -16.45 -15.70 16.99
N GLY A 165 -17.09 -15.35 15.88
CA GLY A 165 -18.08 -14.26 15.80
C GLY A 165 -17.48 -12.86 15.79
N ARG A 166 -16.14 -12.71 15.78
CA ARG A 166 -15.43 -11.44 15.80
C ARG A 166 -14.83 -11.09 14.44
N PRO A 167 -14.46 -9.83 14.16
CA PRO A 167 -13.88 -9.43 12.89
C PRO A 167 -12.62 -10.22 12.49
N VAL A 168 -12.58 -10.59 11.22
CA VAL A 168 -11.42 -11.14 10.50
C VAL A 168 -11.22 -10.32 9.22
N MET A 169 -9.99 -9.93 8.93
CA MET A 169 -9.64 -9.11 7.77
C MET A 169 -8.39 -9.67 7.10
N ALA A 170 -8.38 -9.67 5.77
CA ALA A 170 -7.16 -9.95 4.99
C ALA A 170 -7.13 -9.14 3.70
N HIS A 171 -5.91 -8.95 3.19
CA HIS A 171 -5.61 -8.16 2.01
C HIS A 171 -4.38 -8.73 1.30
N ASN A 172 -4.38 -8.73 -0.02
CA ASN A 172 -3.18 -8.79 -0.84
C ASN A 172 -3.10 -7.57 -1.76
N ALA A 173 -1.93 -6.96 -1.81
CA ALA A 173 -1.66 -5.83 -2.69
C ALA A 173 -1.20 -6.34 -4.05
N TRP A 174 -1.87 -5.90 -5.13
CA TRP A 174 -1.45 -6.15 -6.49
C TRP A 174 -0.89 -4.87 -7.08
N ILE A 175 0.31 -4.97 -7.61
CA ILE A 175 1.00 -3.86 -8.26
C ILE A 175 2.09 -4.43 -9.17
N ASP A 176 2.65 -3.60 -10.06
CA ASP A 176 3.87 -3.94 -10.81
C ASP A 176 4.97 -4.38 -9.85
N TYR A 177 5.66 -5.49 -10.16
CA TYR A 177 6.63 -6.08 -9.23
C TYR A 177 7.78 -5.14 -8.91
N ILE A 178 8.19 -4.27 -9.84
CA ILE A 178 9.21 -3.24 -9.55
C ILE A 178 8.82 -2.27 -8.42
N LEU A 179 7.55 -2.11 -8.15
CA LEU A 179 7.03 -1.33 -7.02
C LEU A 179 6.67 -2.25 -5.84
N GLY A 180 6.06 -3.39 -6.13
CA GLY A 180 5.52 -4.33 -5.14
C GLY A 180 6.54 -4.81 -4.11
N GLU A 181 7.78 -5.05 -4.54
CA GLU A 181 8.88 -5.44 -3.66
C GLU A 181 9.30 -4.36 -2.65
N ARG A 182 8.88 -3.13 -2.85
CA ARG A 182 9.17 -1.97 -2.01
C ARG A 182 8.05 -1.63 -1.03
N PHE A 183 6.99 -2.43 -1.03
CA PHE A 183 5.98 -2.48 0.03
C PHE A 183 6.45 -3.41 1.17
N ASN A 184 7.69 -3.29 1.58
CA ASN A 184 8.36 -4.22 2.48
C ASN A 184 8.59 -3.64 3.89
N LEU A 185 7.91 -2.57 4.25
CA LEU A 185 8.00 -1.99 5.59
C LEU A 185 6.81 -2.39 6.45
N ILE A 186 7.08 -2.61 7.73
CA ILE A 186 6.10 -2.65 8.81
C ILE A 186 6.40 -1.48 9.74
N LEU A 187 5.45 -0.56 9.85
CA LEU A 187 5.56 0.63 10.67
C LEU A 187 4.76 0.47 11.96
N ASP A 188 5.46 0.54 13.07
CA ASP A 188 4.95 0.58 14.43
C ASP A 188 5.18 2.00 14.97
N ILE A 189 4.14 2.84 14.92
CA ILE A 189 4.25 4.28 15.17
C ILE A 189 3.55 4.66 16.46
N HIS A 190 4.31 5.24 17.40
CA HIS A 190 3.81 5.84 18.63
C HIS A 190 3.84 7.37 18.54
N PRO A 191 2.87 7.99 17.89
CA PRO A 191 2.84 9.43 17.72
C PRO A 191 2.57 10.10 19.06
N LYS A 192 3.11 11.30 19.29
CA LYS A 192 2.85 12.10 20.49
C LYS A 192 1.37 12.48 20.64
N LYS A 193 0.61 12.46 19.56
CA LYS A 193 -0.84 12.71 19.50
C LYS A 193 -1.54 11.67 18.65
N GLY A 194 -2.76 11.32 19.03
CA GLY A 194 -3.53 10.29 18.36
C GLY A 194 -3.19 8.89 18.87
N HIS A 195 -3.61 7.90 18.14
CA HIS A 195 -3.48 6.50 18.49
C HIS A 195 -2.13 5.94 18.05
N HIS A 196 -1.67 4.93 18.76
CA HIS A 196 -0.63 4.03 18.30
C HIS A 196 -1.09 3.29 17.05
N ILE A 197 -0.21 3.16 16.05
CA ILE A 197 -0.52 2.60 14.72
C ILE A 197 0.41 1.43 14.43
N LEU A 198 -0.14 0.36 13.87
CA LEU A 198 0.62 -0.71 13.22
C LEU A 198 0.10 -0.88 11.79
N MET A 199 0.99 -0.78 10.80
CA MET A 199 0.62 -0.90 9.37
C MET A 199 1.78 -1.44 8.54
N ASP A 200 1.48 -2.02 7.37
CA ASP A 200 2.50 -2.15 6.33
C ASP A 200 2.68 -0.82 5.59
N ALA A 201 3.76 -0.64 4.85
CA ALA A 201 3.93 0.57 4.06
C ALA A 201 4.86 0.39 2.85
N PHE A 202 4.60 1.17 1.80
CA PHE A 202 5.59 1.45 0.77
C PHE A 202 6.73 2.29 1.35
N SER A 203 7.95 1.97 0.98
CA SER A 203 9.13 2.64 1.53
C SER A 203 9.10 4.15 1.27
N GLY A 204 9.04 4.94 2.35
CA GLY A 204 8.98 6.40 2.31
C GLY A 204 7.57 7.00 2.37
N PHE A 205 6.51 6.19 2.44
CA PHE A 205 5.16 6.68 2.68
C PHE A 205 4.90 6.94 4.17
N ILE A 206 4.12 7.96 4.48
CA ILE A 206 3.67 8.23 5.85
C ILE A 206 2.36 7.51 6.19
N ASP A 207 1.61 7.09 5.17
CA ASP A 207 0.49 6.16 5.23
C ASP A 207 0.96 4.75 4.83
N SER A 208 0.03 3.83 4.68
CA SER A 208 0.36 2.48 4.24
C SER A 208 0.59 2.37 2.74
N GLY A 209 -0.23 3.04 1.92
CA GLY A 209 -0.21 2.93 0.45
C GLY A 209 -0.83 1.63 -0.09
N SER A 210 -0.89 0.55 0.69
CA SER A 210 -1.74 -0.64 0.48
C SER A 210 -2.89 -0.67 1.46
N ASP A 211 -2.90 0.29 2.35
CA ASP A 211 -3.92 0.63 3.35
C ASP A 211 -4.35 -0.53 4.25
N PHE A 212 -3.39 -1.37 4.66
CA PHE A 212 -3.62 -2.36 5.71
C PHE A 212 -3.08 -1.84 7.03
N ALA A 213 -3.97 -1.32 7.87
CA ALA A 213 -3.59 -0.64 9.08
C ALA A 213 -4.53 -0.94 10.25
N MET A 214 -4.00 -0.83 11.48
CA MET A 214 -4.76 -0.87 12.71
C MET A 214 -4.26 0.17 13.72
N ASN A 215 -5.14 0.60 14.62
CA ASN A 215 -4.78 1.50 15.69
C ASN A 215 -5.18 0.99 17.08
N SER A 216 -4.62 1.60 18.12
CA SER A 216 -4.87 1.21 19.51
C SER A 216 -6.28 1.53 20.01
N ALA A 217 -7.10 2.25 19.24
CA ALA A 217 -8.53 2.39 19.49
C ALA A 217 -9.33 1.16 19.03
N GLY A 218 -8.71 0.18 18.34
CA GLY A 218 -9.36 -1.03 17.84
C GLY A 218 -9.96 -0.87 16.44
N ILE A 219 -9.61 0.19 15.73
CA ILE A 219 -9.98 0.39 14.34
C ILE A 219 -8.98 -0.35 13.45
N MET A 220 -9.50 -1.09 12.47
CA MET A 220 -8.75 -1.70 11.39
C MET A 220 -9.34 -1.26 10.07
N PHE A 221 -8.52 -1.03 9.07
CA PHE A 221 -9.00 -0.85 7.71
C PHE A 221 -8.03 -1.42 6.68
N THR A 222 -8.55 -1.65 5.49
CA THR A 222 -7.83 -1.92 4.25
C THR A 222 -8.64 -1.40 3.09
N GLU A 223 -8.07 -1.44 1.87
CA GLU A 223 -8.77 -0.94 0.70
C GLU A 223 -8.65 -1.86 -0.51
N THR A 224 -9.42 -1.57 -1.54
CA THR A 224 -9.18 -1.97 -2.93
C THR A 224 -9.51 -0.80 -3.85
N THR A 225 -8.57 -0.42 -4.70
CA THR A 225 -8.74 0.70 -5.65
C THR A 225 -9.93 0.47 -6.57
N ILE A 226 -10.74 1.49 -6.84
CA ILE A 226 -11.87 1.41 -7.76
C ILE A 226 -11.38 1.43 -9.19
N ALA A 227 -11.54 0.30 -9.90
CA ALA A 227 -11.13 0.17 -11.31
C ALA A 227 -11.93 1.10 -12.22
N GLY A 228 -11.23 1.69 -13.19
CA GLY A 228 -11.84 2.57 -14.17
C GLY A 228 -12.31 3.93 -13.64
N PHE A 229 -12.02 4.27 -12.38
CA PHE A 229 -12.40 5.56 -11.80
C PHE A 229 -11.68 6.71 -12.51
N VAL A 230 -12.44 7.79 -12.76
CA VAL A 230 -11.95 9.03 -13.36
C VAL A 230 -12.43 10.23 -12.55
N GLY A 231 -11.50 10.98 -11.98
CA GLY A 231 -11.83 12.18 -11.20
C GLY A 231 -10.61 12.70 -10.46
N PHE A 232 -10.47 14.03 -10.42
CA PHE A 232 -9.44 14.69 -9.63
C PHE A 232 -9.81 16.14 -9.36
N ASP A 233 -9.77 16.56 -8.10
CA ASP A 233 -9.87 17.96 -7.69
C ASP A 233 -8.52 18.47 -7.20
N PRO A 234 -7.84 19.35 -7.96
CA PRO A 234 -6.57 19.91 -7.54
C PRO A 234 -6.66 20.79 -6.28
N ASN A 235 -7.85 21.06 -5.75
CA ASN A 235 -8.06 21.84 -4.52
C ASN A 235 -8.26 20.96 -3.28
N GLY A 236 -8.40 19.66 -3.44
CA GLY A 236 -8.61 18.74 -2.32
C GLY A 236 -7.32 18.42 -1.56
N ILE A 237 -7.47 17.74 -0.42
CA ILE A 237 -6.39 17.24 0.44
C ILE A 237 -5.88 15.92 -0.17
N PRO A 238 -4.57 15.70 -0.27
CA PRO A 238 -4.00 14.45 -0.76
C PRO A 238 -4.52 13.22 0.00
N GLU A 239 -4.62 12.10 -0.69
CA GLU A 239 -5.13 10.87 -0.10
C GLU A 239 -4.24 10.37 1.04
N PHE A 240 -2.92 10.32 0.86
CA PHE A 240 -1.97 9.88 1.87
C PHE A 240 -2.10 10.65 3.21
N ASP A 241 -2.44 11.93 3.16
CA ASP A 241 -2.70 12.78 4.33
C ASP A 241 -3.98 12.34 5.04
N ARG A 242 -5.07 12.13 4.28
CA ARG A 242 -6.38 11.71 4.79
C ARG A 242 -6.35 10.28 5.34
N ALA A 243 -5.69 9.36 4.65
CA ALA A 243 -5.51 7.97 5.10
C ALA A 243 -4.67 7.91 6.39
N ARG A 244 -3.55 8.64 6.45
CA ARG A 244 -2.77 8.76 7.69
C ARG A 244 -3.57 9.33 8.85
N LYS A 245 -4.35 10.37 8.60
CA LYS A 245 -5.23 10.97 9.61
C LYS A 245 -6.31 10.00 10.07
N ALA A 246 -6.90 9.25 9.14
CA ALA A 246 -7.93 8.28 9.45
C ALA A 246 -7.45 7.23 10.44
N ILE A 247 -6.27 6.64 10.22
CA ILE A 247 -5.76 5.62 11.15
C ILE A 247 -5.26 6.22 12.46
N GLN A 248 -4.71 7.43 12.44
CA GLN A 248 -4.12 8.06 13.62
C GLN A 248 -5.17 8.59 14.61
N TYR A 249 -6.35 9.02 14.15
CA TYR A 249 -7.28 9.78 15.00
C TYR A 249 -8.69 9.18 15.10
N SER A 250 -8.98 8.06 14.44
CA SER A 250 -10.34 7.51 14.49
C SER A 250 -10.56 6.60 15.69
N ASP A 251 -11.67 6.83 16.37
CA ASP A 251 -12.21 6.01 17.46
C ASP A 251 -13.40 5.14 17.02
N SER A 252 -13.93 5.39 15.81
CA SER A 252 -15.10 4.73 15.25
C SER A 252 -15.03 4.67 13.71
N LEU A 253 -15.88 3.83 13.09
CA LEU A 253 -16.03 3.76 11.63
C LEU A 253 -16.53 5.09 11.03
N ASP A 254 -17.33 5.87 11.77
CA ASP A 254 -17.77 7.19 11.35
C ASP A 254 -16.63 8.21 11.33
N ASP A 255 -15.66 8.08 12.23
CA ASP A 255 -14.46 8.93 12.24
C ASP A 255 -13.55 8.59 11.05
N VAL A 256 -13.35 7.30 10.74
CA VAL A 256 -12.63 6.86 9.53
C VAL A 256 -13.27 7.47 8.29
N LYS A 257 -14.59 7.27 8.11
CA LYS A 257 -15.34 7.84 6.98
C LYS A 257 -15.13 9.35 6.88
N ARG A 258 -15.28 10.07 7.99
CA ARG A 258 -15.14 11.53 8.01
C ARG A 258 -13.73 11.98 7.63
N ALA A 259 -12.70 11.32 8.17
CA ALA A 259 -11.31 11.65 7.88
C ALA A 259 -10.97 11.45 6.40
N LEU A 260 -11.46 10.37 5.79
CA LEU A 260 -11.25 10.06 4.37
C LEU A 260 -12.06 10.98 3.44
N GLU A 261 -13.26 11.39 3.82
CA GLU A 261 -14.21 12.14 2.99
C GLU A 261 -13.94 13.65 3.00
N VAL A 262 -13.53 14.22 4.14
CA VAL A 262 -13.33 15.67 4.27
C VAL A 262 -12.17 16.14 3.41
N GLY A 263 -12.47 17.02 2.46
CA GLY A 263 -11.48 17.57 1.54
C GLY A 263 -10.98 16.56 0.50
N ASN A 264 -11.69 15.47 0.26
CA ASN A 264 -11.32 14.45 -0.71
C ASN A 264 -11.02 15.06 -2.08
N ASN A 265 -9.84 14.77 -2.62
CA ASN A 265 -9.41 15.22 -3.95
C ASN A 265 -9.81 14.26 -5.07
N GLY A 266 -10.45 13.13 -4.76
CA GLY A 266 -10.88 12.11 -5.71
C GLY A 266 -9.77 11.18 -6.20
N ALA A 267 -8.51 11.53 -5.96
CA ALA A 267 -7.40 10.66 -6.31
C ALA A 267 -7.33 9.45 -5.37
N TYR A 268 -6.83 8.36 -5.92
CA TYR A 268 -6.78 7.06 -5.27
C TYR A 268 -8.16 6.68 -4.69
N ALA A 269 -9.16 6.71 -5.59
CA ALA A 269 -10.53 6.35 -5.23
C ALA A 269 -10.60 4.87 -4.86
N ASN A 270 -11.09 4.58 -3.64
CA ASN A 270 -11.03 3.25 -3.04
C ASN A 270 -12.39 2.77 -2.52
N THR A 271 -12.53 1.45 -2.49
CA THR A 271 -13.47 0.74 -1.63
C THR A 271 -12.72 0.39 -0.34
N TRP A 272 -12.96 1.16 0.71
CA TRP A 272 -12.39 0.94 2.04
C TRP A 272 -13.19 -0.13 2.78
N LEU A 273 -12.52 -1.17 3.24
CA LEU A 273 -13.07 -2.18 4.13
C LEU A 273 -12.54 -1.93 5.54
N MET A 274 -13.41 -1.84 6.52
CA MET A 274 -13.04 -1.43 7.86
C MET A 274 -13.72 -2.26 8.94
N ALA A 275 -13.14 -2.33 10.12
CA ALA A 275 -13.74 -2.95 11.29
C ALA A 275 -13.46 -2.14 12.55
N ASP A 276 -14.45 -2.09 13.43
CA ASP A 276 -14.32 -1.68 14.81
C ASP A 276 -14.27 -2.95 15.70
N ASN A 277 -13.10 -3.25 16.18
CA ASN A 277 -12.84 -4.46 16.95
C ASN A 277 -13.54 -4.46 18.32
N LYS A 278 -13.88 -3.29 18.88
CA LYS A 278 -14.60 -3.15 20.16
C LYS A 278 -16.08 -3.50 20.04
N THR A 279 -16.69 -3.08 18.93
CA THR A 279 -18.14 -3.29 18.69
C THR A 279 -18.43 -4.52 17.84
N GLY A 280 -17.45 -5.07 17.15
CA GLY A 280 -17.59 -6.14 16.17
C GLY A 280 -18.24 -5.69 14.87
N GLU A 281 -18.43 -4.39 14.67
CA GLU A 281 -19.03 -3.82 13.46
C GLU A 281 -18.01 -3.72 12.34
N ILE A 282 -18.44 -4.04 11.11
CA ILE A 282 -17.66 -3.89 9.90
C ILE A 282 -18.30 -2.87 8.96
N GLY A 283 -17.50 -2.24 8.10
CA GLY A 283 -17.96 -1.24 7.14
C GLY A 283 -17.33 -1.40 5.77
N GLU A 284 -18.06 -0.96 4.74
CA GLU A 284 -17.62 -0.80 3.36
C GLU A 284 -17.91 0.64 2.93
N LEU A 285 -16.86 1.40 2.63
CA LEU A 285 -16.96 2.77 2.15
C LEU A 285 -16.42 2.84 0.71
N GLU A 286 -17.29 2.98 -0.27
CA GLU A 286 -16.89 3.37 -1.62
C GLU A 286 -16.79 4.89 -1.70
N LEU A 287 -15.59 5.40 -1.91
CA LEU A 287 -15.27 6.82 -1.87
C LEU A 287 -14.78 7.30 -3.24
N GLY A 288 -15.70 7.83 -4.06
CA GLY A 288 -15.38 8.60 -5.26
C GLY A 288 -15.22 10.07 -4.96
N LEU A 289 -15.00 10.89 -5.97
CA LEU A 289 -14.92 12.35 -5.82
C LEU A 289 -16.27 12.99 -5.48
N LYS A 290 -17.36 12.49 -6.10
CA LYS A 290 -18.72 13.03 -5.97
C LYS A 290 -19.67 12.05 -5.29
N ASN A 291 -19.51 10.77 -5.59
CA ASN A 291 -20.41 9.73 -5.12
C ASN A 291 -19.76 8.92 -4.02
N VAL A 292 -20.44 8.82 -2.90
CA VAL A 292 -20.00 8.09 -1.71
C VAL A 292 -21.09 7.10 -1.31
N MET A 293 -20.71 5.88 -0.99
CA MET A 293 -21.61 4.88 -0.43
C MET A 293 -20.97 4.25 0.81
N PHE A 294 -21.70 4.23 1.92
CA PHE A 294 -21.24 3.63 3.16
C PHE A 294 -22.24 2.60 3.67
N LYS A 295 -21.79 1.35 3.76
CA LYS A 295 -22.55 0.23 4.33
C LYS A 295 -21.91 -0.23 5.62
N ARG A 296 -22.72 -0.74 6.55
CA ARG A 296 -22.27 -1.25 7.86
C ARG A 296 -22.99 -2.55 8.18
N ALA A 297 -22.33 -3.46 8.90
CA ALA A 297 -22.92 -4.71 9.37
C ALA A 297 -22.29 -5.18 10.70
N LYS A 298 -23.11 -5.83 11.55
CA LYS A 298 -22.65 -6.57 12.74
C LYS A 298 -22.67 -8.08 12.52
N ASP A 299 -23.15 -8.51 11.37
CA ASP A 299 -23.19 -9.91 10.92
C ASP A 299 -23.11 -9.94 9.40
N GLY A 300 -22.11 -10.61 8.85
CA GLY A 300 -21.88 -10.70 7.42
C GLY A 300 -20.45 -10.42 7.01
N TYR A 301 -20.28 -9.95 5.77
CA TYR A 301 -18.98 -9.65 5.18
C TYR A 301 -19.06 -8.57 4.13
N PHE A 302 -17.93 -7.94 3.84
CA PHE A 302 -17.67 -7.11 2.67
C PHE A 302 -16.39 -7.61 1.98
N VAL A 303 -16.35 -7.48 0.65
CA VAL A 303 -15.22 -7.94 -0.17
C VAL A 303 -14.80 -6.86 -1.16
N GLY A 304 -13.51 -6.73 -1.36
CA GLY A 304 -12.89 -5.84 -2.33
C GLY A 304 -12.18 -6.62 -3.44
N SER A 305 -12.43 -6.26 -4.67
CA SER A 305 -11.80 -6.78 -5.89
C SER A 305 -11.75 -5.73 -6.98
N ASN A 306 -11.63 -4.46 -6.58
CA ASN A 306 -11.66 -3.30 -7.47
C ASN A 306 -13.00 -3.14 -8.22
N PHE A 307 -14.05 -3.70 -7.66
CA PHE A 307 -15.38 -3.75 -8.24
C PHE A 307 -16.33 -2.81 -7.46
N PRO A 308 -16.58 -1.57 -7.91
CA PRO A 308 -17.51 -0.68 -7.25
C PRO A 308 -18.95 -1.19 -7.39
N GLN A 309 -19.73 -1.06 -6.33
CA GLN A 309 -21.13 -1.47 -6.29
C GLN A 309 -22.09 -0.27 -6.36
N ASN A 310 -21.59 0.96 -6.16
CA ASN A 310 -22.38 2.17 -6.23
C ASN A 310 -22.77 2.48 -7.69
N PRO A 311 -24.04 2.34 -8.09
CA PRO A 311 -24.46 2.54 -9.48
C PRO A 311 -24.29 3.98 -9.97
N LYS A 312 -24.34 4.97 -9.06
CA LYS A 312 -24.08 6.37 -9.43
C LYS A 312 -22.60 6.60 -9.71
N MET A 313 -21.73 6.06 -8.88
CA MET A 313 -20.29 6.12 -9.11
C MET A 313 -19.90 5.47 -10.44
N ILE A 314 -20.43 4.28 -10.72
CA ILE A 314 -20.22 3.59 -12.00
C ILE A 314 -20.65 4.46 -13.17
N ALA A 315 -21.84 5.07 -13.08
CA ALA A 315 -22.41 5.86 -14.18
C ALA A 315 -21.75 7.24 -14.38
N GLU A 316 -21.26 7.86 -13.31
CA GLU A 316 -20.82 9.26 -13.33
C GLU A 316 -19.31 9.45 -13.18
N GLU A 317 -18.59 8.45 -12.61
CA GLU A 317 -17.18 8.57 -12.23
C GLU A 317 -16.31 7.39 -12.71
N CYS A 318 -16.87 6.39 -13.43
CA CYS A 318 -16.07 5.32 -14.02
C CYS A 318 -16.06 5.43 -15.55
N ASP A 319 -14.92 5.11 -16.15
CA ASP A 319 -14.78 5.06 -17.62
C ASP A 319 -15.56 3.85 -18.18
N PRO A 320 -16.58 4.07 -19.03
CA PRO A 320 -17.38 2.99 -19.58
C PRO A 320 -16.60 2.04 -20.53
N GLN A 321 -15.40 2.41 -20.97
CA GLN A 321 -14.54 1.54 -21.77
C GLN A 321 -13.74 0.55 -20.91
N GLN A 322 -13.49 0.90 -19.66
CA GLN A 322 -12.77 0.07 -18.69
C GLN A 322 -13.71 -0.66 -17.73
N TRP A 323 -14.96 -0.23 -17.65
CA TRP A 323 -15.95 -0.82 -16.80
C TRP A 323 -17.07 -1.52 -17.63
N PRO A 324 -17.50 -2.75 -17.28
CA PRO A 324 -16.98 -3.60 -16.19
C PRO A 324 -15.68 -4.31 -16.56
N SER A 325 -14.68 -4.26 -15.70
CA SER A 325 -13.45 -5.04 -15.86
C SER A 325 -13.72 -6.53 -15.58
N LYS A 326 -13.40 -7.39 -16.55
CA LYS A 326 -13.57 -8.84 -16.39
C LYS A 326 -12.76 -9.40 -15.22
N VAL A 327 -11.52 -8.95 -15.06
CA VAL A 327 -10.64 -9.34 -13.94
C VAL A 327 -11.27 -9.02 -12.59
N CYS A 328 -11.91 -7.85 -12.45
CA CYS A 328 -12.58 -7.45 -11.21
C CYS A 328 -13.83 -8.28 -10.93
N ILE A 329 -14.64 -8.57 -11.97
CA ILE A 329 -15.86 -9.37 -11.84
C ILE A 329 -15.55 -10.80 -11.46
N ASP A 330 -14.55 -11.43 -12.09
CA ASP A 330 -14.19 -12.83 -11.84
C ASP A 330 -13.69 -13.01 -10.41
N ARG A 331 -12.83 -12.11 -9.91
CA ARG A 331 -12.39 -12.10 -8.51
C ARG A 331 -13.53 -11.84 -7.52
N HIS A 332 -14.47 -10.95 -7.86
CA HIS A 332 -15.65 -10.70 -7.04
C HIS A 332 -16.54 -11.94 -6.93
N THR A 333 -16.72 -12.67 -8.04
CA THR A 333 -17.44 -13.95 -8.07
C THR A 333 -16.76 -14.97 -7.17
N ARG A 334 -15.44 -15.10 -7.28
CA ARG A 334 -14.68 -16.02 -6.41
C ARG A 334 -14.82 -15.68 -4.93
N TRP A 335 -14.76 -14.40 -4.57
CA TRP A 335 -15.04 -13.97 -3.19
C TRP A 335 -16.39 -14.42 -2.69
N THR A 336 -17.45 -14.24 -3.49
CA THR A 336 -18.82 -14.64 -3.12
C THR A 336 -18.91 -16.13 -2.87
N THR A 337 -18.26 -16.94 -3.71
CA THR A 337 -18.17 -18.40 -3.54
C THR A 337 -17.48 -18.77 -2.24
N LEU A 338 -16.27 -18.24 -1.98
CA LEU A 338 -15.50 -18.52 -0.78
C LEU A 338 -16.25 -18.14 0.52
N MET A 339 -16.88 -16.97 0.53
CA MET A 339 -17.66 -16.51 1.69
C MET A 339 -18.87 -17.43 1.96
N SER A 340 -19.56 -17.86 0.90
CA SER A 340 -20.70 -18.78 1.02
C SER A 340 -20.30 -20.15 1.57
N GLU A 341 -19.24 -20.75 1.04
CA GLU A 341 -18.77 -22.09 1.40
C GLU A 341 -18.15 -22.17 2.80
N ASN A 342 -17.65 -21.03 3.30
CA ASN A 342 -16.92 -20.95 4.56
C ASN A 342 -17.68 -20.23 5.68
N LYS A 343 -18.99 -20.06 5.57
CA LYS A 343 -19.81 -19.43 6.61
C LYS A 343 -19.60 -20.13 7.96
N GLY A 344 -19.32 -19.35 9.01
CA GLY A 344 -19.08 -19.83 10.37
C GLY A 344 -17.70 -20.48 10.58
N LYS A 345 -16.80 -20.40 9.60
CA LYS A 345 -15.49 -21.07 9.66
C LYS A 345 -14.33 -20.12 9.40
N ILE A 346 -14.60 -18.86 9.07
CA ILE A 346 -13.54 -17.91 8.70
C ILE A 346 -12.68 -17.59 9.93
N ASP A 347 -11.44 -18.00 9.87
CA ASP A 347 -10.37 -17.79 10.85
C ASP A 347 -9.10 -17.29 10.15
N LEU A 348 -8.00 -17.14 10.87
CA LEU A 348 -6.73 -16.69 10.30
C LEU A 348 -6.23 -17.57 9.16
N GLY A 349 -6.28 -18.92 9.35
CA GLY A 349 -5.78 -19.83 8.33
C GLY A 349 -6.60 -19.78 7.03
N ARG A 350 -7.92 -19.57 7.13
CA ARG A 350 -8.76 -19.33 5.96
C ARG A 350 -8.52 -17.97 5.33
N ALA A 351 -8.27 -16.96 6.15
CA ALA A 351 -7.94 -15.63 5.66
C ALA A 351 -6.67 -15.65 4.78
N GLU A 352 -5.61 -16.31 5.25
CA GLU A 352 -4.37 -16.51 4.49
C GLU A 352 -4.62 -17.35 3.22
N ALA A 353 -5.42 -18.42 3.32
CA ALA A 353 -5.74 -19.28 2.18
C ALA A 353 -6.54 -18.53 1.10
N PHE A 354 -7.50 -17.69 1.50
CA PHE A 354 -8.33 -16.95 0.53
C PHE A 354 -7.53 -15.95 -0.30
N ILE A 355 -6.65 -15.18 0.33
CA ILE A 355 -5.81 -14.23 -0.41
C ILE A 355 -4.66 -14.90 -1.19
N SER A 356 -4.50 -16.21 -1.02
CA SER A 356 -3.56 -17.08 -1.75
C SER A 356 -4.27 -17.94 -2.80
N ASP A 357 -5.58 -17.77 -3.01
CA ASP A 357 -6.40 -18.63 -3.85
C ASP A 357 -6.14 -18.42 -5.34
N HIS A 358 -6.02 -19.54 -6.08
CA HIS A 358 -5.75 -19.58 -7.51
C HIS A 358 -6.89 -20.20 -8.33
N TYR A 359 -8.08 -20.35 -7.76
CA TYR A 359 -9.18 -20.82 -8.56
C TYR A 359 -9.62 -19.74 -9.55
N ASP A 360 -9.47 -20.03 -10.83
CA ASP A 360 -9.86 -19.14 -11.93
C ASP A 360 -11.31 -19.43 -12.34
N GLU A 361 -12.22 -18.50 -12.02
CA GLU A 361 -13.66 -18.62 -12.34
C GLU A 361 -13.92 -18.65 -13.85
N VAL A 362 -13.03 -18.06 -14.67
CA VAL A 362 -13.14 -18.07 -16.14
C VAL A 362 -12.84 -19.46 -16.72
N LEU A 363 -11.80 -20.10 -16.16
CA LEU A 363 -11.35 -21.42 -16.60
C LEU A 363 -12.05 -22.57 -15.87
N GLY A 364 -12.73 -22.29 -14.76
CA GLY A 364 -13.39 -23.29 -13.92
C GLY A 364 -12.40 -24.28 -13.29
N LYS A 365 -11.16 -23.88 -12.98
CA LYS A 365 -10.10 -24.73 -12.44
C LYS A 365 -9.05 -23.94 -11.65
N ASP A 366 -8.27 -24.64 -10.84
CA ASP A 366 -7.08 -24.07 -10.22
C ASP A 366 -5.99 -23.75 -11.24
N GLY A 367 -5.37 -22.57 -11.09
CA GLY A 367 -4.27 -22.11 -11.91
C GLY A 367 -4.01 -20.62 -11.74
N ALA A 368 -2.79 -20.25 -11.34
CA ALA A 368 -2.40 -18.85 -11.15
C ALA A 368 -2.56 -18.05 -12.45
N SER A 369 -3.23 -16.92 -12.38
CA SER A 369 -3.57 -16.08 -13.53
C SER A 369 -3.86 -14.63 -13.13
N ALA A 370 -4.10 -13.76 -14.11
CA ALA A 370 -4.55 -12.39 -13.89
C ALA A 370 -5.98 -12.27 -13.34
N THR A 371 -6.76 -13.37 -13.27
CA THR A 371 -8.15 -13.38 -12.82
C THR A 371 -8.37 -14.10 -11.49
N THR A 372 -7.30 -14.51 -10.81
CA THR A 372 -7.36 -15.19 -9.50
C THR A 372 -7.20 -14.19 -8.34
N LEU A 373 -7.60 -14.55 -7.12
CA LEU A 373 -7.48 -13.67 -5.95
C LEU A 373 -6.00 -13.40 -5.61
N CYS A 374 -5.14 -14.42 -5.67
CA CYS A 374 -3.71 -14.23 -5.72
C CYS A 374 -3.30 -14.11 -7.19
N GLY A 375 -3.25 -12.87 -7.68
CA GLY A 375 -3.05 -12.61 -9.09
C GLY A 375 -1.61 -12.77 -9.56
N HIS A 376 -1.49 -13.30 -10.79
CA HIS A 376 -0.23 -13.54 -11.47
C HIS A 376 -0.41 -13.24 -12.97
N ALA A 377 -0.28 -11.97 -13.36
CA ALA A 377 -0.38 -11.60 -14.76
C ALA A 377 0.84 -12.10 -15.58
N ASP A 378 2.00 -12.20 -14.94
CA ASP A 378 3.23 -12.77 -15.48
C ASP A 378 3.12 -14.23 -15.88
N LEU A 379 2.20 -14.98 -15.27
CA LEU A 379 1.95 -16.40 -15.58
C LEU A 379 0.74 -16.62 -16.51
N ASP A 380 -0.03 -15.58 -16.81
CA ASP A 380 -1.24 -15.71 -17.61
C ASP A 380 -0.88 -15.74 -19.10
N THR A 381 -1.10 -16.90 -19.73
CA THR A 381 -0.82 -17.10 -21.17
C THR A 381 -1.92 -16.60 -22.09
N ARG A 382 -3.03 -16.10 -21.55
CA ARG A 382 -4.15 -15.57 -22.31
C ARG A 382 -3.88 -14.12 -22.69
N LYS A 383 -4.00 -13.80 -23.97
CA LYS A 383 -3.82 -12.42 -24.46
C LYS A 383 -5.05 -11.56 -24.21
N GLY A 384 -4.81 -10.31 -23.83
CA GLY A 384 -5.85 -9.31 -23.66
C GLY A 384 -6.75 -9.55 -22.43
N ILE A 385 -6.41 -10.46 -21.53
CA ILE A 385 -7.24 -10.78 -20.36
C ILE A 385 -7.28 -9.64 -19.35
N GLY A 386 -6.18 -8.93 -19.18
CA GLY A 386 -6.07 -7.77 -18.31
C GLY A 386 -6.72 -6.50 -18.87
N GLY A 387 -7.10 -6.52 -20.13
CA GLY A 387 -7.69 -5.38 -20.83
C GLY A 387 -6.68 -4.27 -21.10
N LEU A 388 -7.12 -3.01 -20.99
CA LEU A 388 -6.27 -1.83 -21.25
C LEU A 388 -5.29 -1.52 -20.11
N VAL A 389 -5.52 -2.11 -18.94
CA VAL A 389 -4.82 -1.74 -17.70
C VAL A 389 -3.63 -2.66 -17.40
N ILE A 390 -3.75 -3.94 -17.76
CA ILE A 390 -2.69 -4.93 -17.52
C ILE A 390 -2.24 -5.47 -18.88
N PRO A 391 -1.02 -5.16 -19.34
CA PRO A 391 -0.43 -5.75 -20.53
C PRO A 391 -0.36 -7.29 -20.45
N ASP A 392 -0.25 -7.94 -21.60
CA ASP A 392 -0.02 -9.39 -21.64
C ASP A 392 1.33 -9.74 -20.99
N PHE A 393 1.33 -10.73 -20.12
CA PHE A 393 2.52 -11.20 -19.39
C PHE A 393 3.17 -10.14 -18.49
N ASP A 394 2.44 -9.11 -18.09
CA ASP A 394 2.97 -8.05 -17.22
C ASP A 394 3.54 -8.67 -15.92
N PRO A 395 4.74 -8.26 -15.46
CA PRO A 395 5.24 -8.58 -14.12
C PRO A 395 4.44 -7.82 -13.06
N PHE A 396 3.18 -8.19 -12.95
CA PHE A 396 2.13 -7.56 -12.17
C PHE A 396 1.29 -8.62 -11.44
N GLY A 397 0.93 -8.33 -10.20
CA GLY A 397 0.09 -9.22 -9.41
C GLY A 397 0.24 -9.02 -7.91
N ALA A 398 -0.20 -10.02 -7.14
CA ALA A 398 -0.12 -9.99 -5.69
C ALA A 398 1.34 -10.05 -5.23
N SER A 399 1.85 -8.96 -4.68
CA SER A 399 3.26 -8.83 -4.25
C SER A 399 3.47 -8.99 -2.76
N GLN A 400 2.41 -9.07 -1.97
CA GLN A 400 2.45 -9.34 -0.53
C GLN A 400 1.03 -9.66 -0.02
N GLY A 401 0.94 -10.34 1.15
CA GLY A 401 -0.32 -10.65 1.81
C GLY A 401 -0.30 -10.30 3.28
N LYS A 402 -1.46 -9.90 3.83
CA LYS A 402 -1.66 -9.59 5.25
C LYS A 402 -2.99 -10.16 5.73
N ALA A 403 -3.00 -10.65 6.98
CA ALA A 403 -4.21 -11.17 7.62
C ALA A 403 -4.18 -10.89 9.13
N THR A 404 -5.34 -10.55 9.67
CA THR A 404 -5.53 -10.37 11.10
C THR A 404 -6.91 -10.86 11.54
N THR A 405 -7.04 -11.12 12.83
CA THR A 405 -8.31 -11.40 13.52
C THR A 405 -8.50 -10.39 14.63
N ALA A 406 -9.72 -10.23 15.11
CA ALA A 406 -10.01 -9.38 16.25
C ALA A 406 -9.09 -9.66 17.45
N LYS A 407 -8.77 -10.94 17.72
CA LYS A 407 -7.89 -11.36 18.81
C LYS A 407 -6.44 -10.87 18.59
N LEU A 408 -5.95 -10.92 17.37
CA LEU A 408 -4.62 -10.39 17.04
C LEU A 408 -4.61 -8.86 17.11
N ALA A 409 -5.64 -8.21 16.59
CA ALA A 409 -5.77 -6.75 16.60
C ALA A 409 -5.93 -6.17 18.01
N ASP A 410 -6.54 -6.90 18.97
CA ASP A 410 -6.53 -6.53 20.39
C ASP A 410 -5.11 -6.39 20.95
N GLY A 411 -4.16 -7.17 20.42
CA GLY A 411 -2.73 -7.12 20.72
C GLY A 411 -1.92 -6.31 19.73
N MET A 412 -2.54 -5.46 18.92
CA MET A 412 -1.88 -4.69 17.86
C MET A 412 -0.93 -5.57 17.06
N SER A 413 -1.49 -6.59 16.36
CA SER A 413 -0.69 -7.54 15.62
C SER A 413 -1.40 -8.08 14.38
N PHE A 414 -0.62 -8.47 13.38
CA PHE A 414 -1.10 -9.15 12.18
C PHE A 414 -0.03 -10.08 11.60
N TRP A 415 -0.47 -11.03 10.79
CA TRP A 415 0.42 -11.86 9.98
C TRP A 415 0.62 -11.24 8.60
N ALA A 416 1.86 -11.25 8.13
CA ALA A 416 2.22 -10.77 6.79
C ALA A 416 3.20 -11.71 6.10
N ARG A 417 3.11 -11.78 4.77
CA ARG A 417 4.03 -12.49 3.89
C ARG A 417 4.52 -11.54 2.81
N MET A 418 5.84 -11.40 2.70
CA MET A 418 6.48 -10.67 1.59
C MET A 418 6.61 -11.59 0.38
N GLY A 419 6.43 -11.05 -0.83
CA GLY A 419 6.28 -11.84 -2.04
C GLY A 419 4.83 -12.37 -2.19
N HIS A 420 4.59 -13.21 -3.18
CA HIS A 420 3.25 -13.72 -3.42
C HIS A 420 2.64 -14.41 -2.19
N PRO A 421 1.39 -14.10 -1.81
CA PRO A 421 0.73 -14.76 -0.67
C PRO A 421 0.71 -16.27 -0.75
N CYS A 422 0.62 -16.84 -1.96
CA CYS A 422 0.70 -18.27 -2.22
C CYS A 422 2.10 -18.87 -2.00
N GLY A 423 3.16 -18.03 -2.01
CA GLY A 423 4.55 -18.44 -1.89
C GLY A 423 5.22 -18.87 -3.19
N THR A 424 4.56 -18.72 -4.34
CA THR A 424 5.24 -18.92 -5.64
C THR A 424 6.36 -17.89 -5.79
N PRO A 425 7.60 -18.27 -6.10
CA PRO A 425 8.66 -17.30 -6.33
C PRO A 425 8.56 -16.67 -7.72
N PHE A 426 9.03 -15.43 -7.86
CA PHE A 426 9.26 -14.78 -9.15
C PHE A 426 10.77 -14.59 -9.35
N ALA A 427 11.24 -14.83 -10.59
CA ALA A 427 12.65 -14.69 -10.95
C ALA A 427 12.81 -13.68 -12.11
N ALA A 428 13.40 -12.52 -11.82
CA ALA A 428 13.48 -11.37 -12.72
C ALA A 428 14.28 -11.67 -14.01
N GLU A 429 15.47 -12.24 -13.91
CA GLU A 429 16.32 -12.50 -15.08
C GLU A 429 15.73 -13.53 -16.07
N PRO A 430 15.20 -14.69 -15.65
CA PRO A 430 14.48 -15.59 -16.55
C PRO A 430 13.26 -14.94 -17.19
N PHE A 431 12.51 -14.14 -16.43
CA PHE A 431 11.33 -13.42 -16.91
C PHE A 431 11.72 -12.43 -18.02
N LEU A 432 12.65 -11.50 -17.76
CA LEU A 432 13.11 -10.51 -18.74
C LEU A 432 13.69 -11.12 -20.01
N LYS A 433 14.35 -12.28 -19.88
CA LYS A 433 14.83 -13.02 -21.06
C LYS A 433 13.69 -13.57 -21.93
N ALA A 434 12.58 -13.97 -21.31
CA ALA A 434 11.40 -14.48 -22.02
C ALA A 434 10.53 -13.33 -22.56
N HIS A 435 10.52 -12.18 -21.91
CA HIS A 435 9.70 -11.02 -22.17
C HIS A 435 10.53 -9.73 -22.32
N PRO A 436 11.25 -9.57 -23.47
CA PRO A 436 12.14 -8.42 -23.69
C PRO A 436 11.40 -7.08 -23.80
N GLU A 437 10.08 -7.06 -23.94
CA GLU A 437 9.24 -5.87 -23.89
C GLU A 437 9.28 -5.16 -22.53
N PHE A 438 9.63 -5.89 -21.44
CA PHE A 438 9.80 -5.34 -20.09
C PHE A 438 11.28 -5.07 -19.72
N GLU A 439 12.19 -5.06 -20.70
CA GLU A 439 13.62 -4.81 -20.47
C GLU A 439 13.92 -3.47 -19.75
N TRP A 440 13.01 -2.51 -19.87
CA TRP A 440 13.11 -1.22 -19.19
C TRP A 440 13.06 -1.34 -17.66
N GLU A 441 12.53 -2.43 -17.12
CA GLU A 441 12.46 -2.70 -15.68
C GLU A 441 13.77 -3.28 -15.11
N ARG A 442 14.65 -3.79 -15.94
CA ARG A 442 15.90 -4.47 -15.54
C ARG A 442 16.72 -3.72 -14.48
N PRO A 443 16.84 -2.38 -14.50
CA PRO A 443 17.62 -1.68 -13.48
C PRO A 443 17.07 -1.79 -12.07
N VAL A 444 15.80 -2.14 -11.91
CA VAL A 444 15.07 -2.08 -10.64
C VAL A 444 14.22 -3.31 -10.32
N LEU A 445 13.90 -4.15 -11.30
CA LEU A 445 13.15 -5.40 -11.07
C LEU A 445 14.03 -6.40 -10.31
N LYS A 446 13.49 -6.96 -9.24
CA LYS A 446 14.17 -7.93 -8.36
C LYS A 446 13.45 -9.27 -8.35
N ASP A 447 14.15 -10.30 -7.89
CA ASP A 447 13.52 -11.58 -7.56
C ASP A 447 12.60 -11.44 -6.35
N MET A 448 11.44 -12.07 -6.38
CA MET A 448 10.59 -12.25 -5.19
C MET A 448 10.72 -13.71 -4.72
N PRO A 449 11.56 -13.97 -3.71
CA PRO A 449 11.71 -15.32 -3.18
C PRO A 449 10.49 -15.72 -2.36
N THR A 450 10.28 -17.01 -2.19
CA THR A 450 9.28 -17.51 -1.24
C THR A 450 9.67 -17.12 0.18
N GLN A 451 8.82 -16.36 0.86
CA GLN A 451 8.97 -16.01 2.27
C GLN A 451 7.89 -16.74 3.11
N PRO A 452 8.15 -17.04 4.39
CA PRO A 452 7.12 -17.54 5.28
C PRO A 452 6.11 -16.44 5.65
N TRP A 453 4.93 -16.85 6.13
CA TRP A 453 4.07 -15.98 6.91
C TRP A 453 4.75 -15.66 8.24
N SER A 454 4.75 -14.39 8.63
CA SER A 454 5.42 -13.90 9.83
C SER A 454 4.49 -13.03 10.65
N LEU A 455 4.54 -13.19 11.98
CA LEU A 455 3.76 -12.38 12.91
C LEU A 455 4.50 -11.09 13.23
N PHE A 456 3.82 -9.96 13.07
CA PHE A 456 4.26 -8.65 13.51
C PHE A 456 3.38 -8.18 14.66
N VAL A 457 4.02 -7.73 15.71
CA VAL A 457 3.39 -7.22 16.93
C VAL A 457 4.00 -5.86 17.23
N ALA A 458 3.16 -4.87 17.46
CA ALA A 458 3.58 -3.57 17.95
C ALA A 458 4.22 -3.68 19.34
N LYS A 459 5.14 -2.79 19.66
CA LYS A 459 5.82 -2.75 20.97
C LYS A 459 5.17 -1.78 21.93
#